data_8a77b3fda950f863c18b8f59c6e02704
#
_entry.id   8a77b3fda950f863c18b8f59c6e02704
#
_cell.length_a   1.000
_cell.length_b   1.000
_cell.length_c   1.000
_cell.angle_alpha   90.00
_cell.angle_beta   90.00
_cell.angle_gamma   90.00
#
_symmetry.space_group_name_H-M   'P 1'
#
loop_
_entity.id
_entity.type
_entity.pdbx_description
1 polymer ?
#
loop_
_entity_poly.entity_id
_entity_poly.type
_entity_poly.pdbx_seq_one_letter_code
_entity_poly.pdbx_strand_id
1 'polypeptide(L)'
;MKRAGLALALAAPLMMAQAKPVLVPDVSQREIEIAYSFTGAELLLFGAILLPPGEPRADAHHPIDVVVVVKGPSESITIREKEKVAGIWINADRLRYSSAPSFYAIASSRPIRDLVDDRTRAIYELGLDSLQLSPTSSAPPDVQDRFTRGLVELRQRNNLYYEAPHAVEITDGVLYRARMNIPARVPVGKFTAETFLIRDGKVLGAAVRDIDVRKSGFERFVARAAERSSFLYGLTAVALSVFLGWGAGAIARRV
;
A
#
# COMPACT_ATOMS: atom_id res chain seq x y z
N MET A 1 38.35 17.56 -68.55
CA MET A 1 38.45 16.85 -67.24
C MET A 1 37.27 17.27 -66.35
N LYS A 2 36.22 16.45 -66.30
CA LYS A 2 34.98 16.71 -65.55
C LYS A 2 35.10 16.06 -64.15
N ARG A 3 35.07 16.86 -63.11
CA ARG A 3 35.00 16.36 -61.69
C ARG A 3 33.55 16.14 -61.35
N ALA A 4 33.15 14.89 -61.22
CA ALA A 4 31.87 14.49 -60.66
C ALA A 4 31.97 14.51 -59.09
N GLY A 5 31.26 15.44 -58.44
CA GLY A 5 31.13 15.49 -57.01
C GLY A 5 30.04 14.49 -56.54
N LEU A 6 30.45 13.50 -55.81
CA LEU A 6 29.54 12.50 -55.15
C LEU A 6 28.99 13.12 -53.86
N ALA A 7 27.71 13.55 -53.87
CA ALA A 7 27.01 14.00 -52.68
C ALA A 7 26.50 12.77 -51.89
N LEU A 8 27.18 12.44 -50.81
CA LEU A 8 26.76 11.40 -49.87
C LEU A 8 25.66 11.99 -48.94
N ALA A 9 24.40 11.70 -49.25
CA ALA A 9 23.27 12.06 -48.38
C ALA A 9 23.27 11.16 -47.13
N LEU A 10 23.65 11.74 -46.03
CA LEU A 10 23.61 11.09 -44.70
C LEU A 10 22.14 11.06 -44.25
N ALA A 11 21.44 9.94 -44.49
CA ALA A 11 20.11 9.69 -43.94
C ALA A 11 20.26 9.35 -42.44
N ALA A 12 20.10 10.34 -41.59
CA ALA A 12 19.97 10.10 -40.14
C ALA A 12 18.62 9.40 -39.86
N PRO A 13 18.60 8.24 -39.21
CA PRO A 13 17.33 7.65 -38.80
C PRO A 13 16.71 8.55 -37.73
N LEU A 14 15.56 9.16 -38.03
CA LEU A 14 14.69 9.74 -37.02
C LEU A 14 14.25 8.60 -36.11
N MET A 15 14.87 8.46 -34.96
CA MET A 15 14.32 7.68 -33.86
C MET A 15 13.02 8.38 -33.40
N MET A 16 11.89 7.96 -33.93
CA MET A 16 10.59 8.32 -33.35
C MET A 16 10.54 7.72 -31.94
N ALA A 17 10.74 8.56 -30.94
CA ALA A 17 10.47 8.20 -29.54
C ALA A 17 8.99 7.84 -29.46
N GLN A 18 8.67 6.56 -29.28
CA GLN A 18 7.29 6.13 -29.05
C GLN A 18 6.81 6.76 -27.74
N ALA A 19 5.82 7.62 -27.82
CA ALA A 19 5.19 8.20 -26.66
C ALA A 19 4.58 7.05 -25.83
N LYS A 20 4.85 7.02 -24.54
CA LYS A 20 4.31 5.99 -23.65
C LYS A 20 2.92 6.40 -23.14
N PRO A 21 2.04 5.43 -22.87
CA PRO A 21 0.77 5.71 -22.17
C PRO A 21 1.02 6.41 -20.83
N VAL A 22 0.16 7.37 -20.51
CA VAL A 22 0.24 8.14 -19.26
C VAL A 22 -0.97 7.84 -18.38
N LEU A 23 -0.73 7.47 -17.14
CA LEU A 23 -1.75 7.37 -16.11
C LEU A 23 -1.81 8.67 -15.33
N VAL A 24 -3.02 9.18 -15.12
CA VAL A 24 -3.30 10.33 -14.25
C VAL A 24 -4.20 9.85 -13.11
N PRO A 25 -3.62 9.25 -12.05
CA PRO A 25 -4.39 8.77 -10.91
C PRO A 25 -4.80 9.91 -10.00
N ASP A 26 -5.93 9.72 -9.32
CA ASP A 26 -6.32 10.51 -8.16
C ASP A 26 -7.04 9.62 -7.14
N VAL A 27 -7.28 10.16 -5.95
CA VAL A 27 -7.92 9.46 -4.83
C VAL A 27 -9.03 10.34 -4.25
N SER A 28 -10.11 9.72 -3.81
CA SER A 28 -11.25 10.45 -3.23
C SER A 28 -10.88 11.18 -1.93
N GLN A 29 -9.93 10.64 -1.18
CA GLN A 29 -9.45 11.19 0.08
C GLN A 29 -7.94 11.06 0.16
N ARG A 30 -7.24 12.19 0.17
CA ARG A 30 -5.78 12.23 0.35
C ARG A 30 -5.37 12.17 1.83
N GLU A 31 -6.31 12.42 2.72
CA GLU A 31 -6.12 12.34 4.16
C GLU A 31 -7.27 11.53 4.78
N ILE A 32 -6.93 10.44 5.46
CA ILE A 32 -7.87 9.59 6.19
C ILE A 32 -7.70 9.89 7.68
N GLU A 33 -8.75 10.36 8.32
CA GLU A 33 -8.75 10.67 9.73
C GLU A 33 -9.27 9.49 10.57
N ILE A 34 -8.41 8.98 11.45
CA ILE A 34 -8.76 7.95 12.42
C ILE A 34 -9.22 8.63 13.71
N ALA A 35 -10.53 8.59 13.98
CA ALA A 35 -11.12 8.99 15.26
C ALA A 35 -11.34 7.75 16.15
N TYR A 36 -11.70 7.96 17.41
CA TYR A 36 -12.00 6.88 18.36
C TYR A 36 -13.09 5.90 17.86
N SER A 37 -14.07 6.41 17.13
CA SER A 37 -15.17 5.65 16.53
C SER A 37 -14.89 5.18 15.10
N PHE A 38 -13.62 5.19 14.64
CA PHE A 38 -13.29 4.79 13.28
C PHE A 38 -13.55 3.29 13.08
N THR A 39 -14.47 2.96 12.18
CA THR A 39 -14.86 1.59 11.83
C THR A 39 -14.16 1.09 10.56
N GLY A 40 -13.36 1.93 9.92
CA GLY A 40 -12.75 1.75 8.61
C GLY A 40 -13.22 2.82 7.64
N ALA A 41 -12.56 2.94 6.49
CA ALA A 41 -12.92 3.85 5.42
C ALA A 41 -12.95 3.12 4.08
N GLU A 42 -13.88 3.47 3.22
CA GLU A 42 -13.84 3.10 1.82
C GLU A 42 -13.05 4.16 1.05
N LEU A 43 -12.00 3.75 0.38
CA LEU A 43 -11.17 4.58 -0.46
C LEU A 43 -11.53 4.32 -1.93
N LEU A 44 -11.96 5.37 -2.63
CA LEU A 44 -12.14 5.33 -4.07
C LEU A 44 -10.87 5.86 -4.75
N LEU A 45 -10.19 4.99 -5.49
CA LEU A 45 -9.09 5.33 -6.36
C LEU A 45 -9.60 5.37 -7.80
N PHE A 46 -9.28 6.42 -8.52
CA PHE A 46 -9.75 6.61 -9.89
C PHE A 46 -8.72 7.40 -10.70
N GLY A 47 -8.89 7.41 -12.00
CA GLY A 47 -7.99 8.19 -12.85
C GLY A 47 -8.27 7.99 -14.33
N ALA A 48 -7.52 8.74 -15.14
CA ALA A 48 -7.58 8.70 -16.57
C ALA A 48 -6.40 7.91 -17.17
N ILE A 49 -6.71 7.15 -18.23
CA ILE A 49 -5.75 6.44 -19.06
C ILE A 49 -5.60 7.26 -20.35
N LEU A 50 -4.44 7.87 -20.54
CA LEU A 50 -4.12 8.64 -21.73
C LEU A 50 -3.22 7.82 -22.65
N LEU A 51 -3.77 7.34 -23.74
CA LEU A 51 -3.03 6.64 -24.77
C LEU A 51 -2.42 7.63 -25.77
N PRO A 52 -1.20 7.40 -26.27
CA PRO A 52 -0.61 8.22 -27.32
C PRO A 52 -1.44 8.21 -28.61
N PRO A 53 -1.36 9.26 -29.42
CA PRO A 53 -1.98 9.27 -30.74
C PRO A 53 -1.49 8.10 -31.60
N GLY A 54 -2.42 7.35 -32.19
CA GLY A 54 -2.11 6.19 -33.03
C GLY A 54 -2.05 4.85 -32.29
N GLU A 55 -2.08 4.83 -30.96
CA GLU A 55 -2.28 3.57 -30.25
C GLU A 55 -3.75 3.11 -30.31
N PRO A 56 -4.00 1.81 -30.54
CA PRO A 56 -5.36 1.29 -30.55
C PRO A 56 -5.99 1.48 -29.17
N ARG A 57 -7.24 1.94 -29.15
CA ARG A 57 -8.04 1.96 -27.93
C ARG A 57 -8.23 0.51 -27.43
N ALA A 58 -8.54 0.37 -26.15
CA ALA A 58 -8.90 -0.92 -25.59
C ALA A 58 -10.06 -1.52 -26.42
N ASP A 59 -9.83 -2.72 -26.93
CA ASP A 59 -10.85 -3.52 -27.62
C ASP A 59 -10.86 -4.93 -27.04
N ALA A 60 -11.75 -5.78 -27.55
CA ALA A 60 -11.90 -7.15 -27.07
C ALA A 60 -10.64 -8.04 -27.32
N HIS A 61 -9.78 -7.66 -28.28
CA HIS A 61 -8.59 -8.44 -28.65
C HIS A 61 -7.34 -7.94 -27.90
N HIS A 62 -7.31 -6.65 -27.55
CA HIS A 62 -6.22 -6.01 -26.81
C HIS A 62 -6.78 -5.23 -25.61
N PRO A 63 -7.30 -5.93 -24.61
CA PRO A 63 -7.86 -5.27 -23.42
C PRO A 63 -6.76 -4.51 -22.67
N ILE A 64 -7.13 -3.35 -22.17
CA ILE A 64 -6.32 -2.63 -21.21
C ILE A 64 -6.77 -3.07 -19.82
N ASP A 65 -5.82 -3.44 -19.00
CA ASP A 65 -6.04 -3.82 -17.62
C ASP A 65 -5.38 -2.81 -16.67
N VAL A 66 -5.99 -2.65 -15.51
CA VAL A 66 -5.47 -1.79 -14.46
C VAL A 66 -5.38 -2.58 -13.17
N VAL A 67 -4.24 -2.41 -12.51
CA VAL A 67 -3.99 -2.94 -11.17
C VAL A 67 -3.66 -1.77 -10.25
N VAL A 68 -4.30 -1.72 -9.10
CA VAL A 68 -4.07 -0.72 -8.06
C VAL A 68 -3.59 -1.43 -6.80
N VAL A 69 -2.43 -1.03 -6.32
CA VAL A 69 -1.82 -1.55 -5.09
C VAL A 69 -1.77 -0.44 -4.05
N VAL A 70 -2.32 -0.68 -2.87
CA VAL A 70 -2.20 0.25 -1.73
C VAL A 70 -1.30 -0.40 -0.68
N LYS A 71 -0.19 0.28 -0.37
CA LYS A 71 0.78 -0.16 0.64
C LYS A 71 0.80 0.83 1.81
N GLY A 72 0.72 0.30 3.02
CA GLY A 72 0.96 1.07 4.24
C GLY A 72 2.45 1.25 4.54
N PRO A 73 2.81 2.07 5.55
CA PRO A 73 4.20 2.24 5.96
C PRO A 73 4.85 0.90 6.31
N SER A 74 6.14 0.78 5.97
CA SER A 74 6.91 -0.41 6.32
C SER A 74 7.20 -0.43 7.82
N GLU A 75 7.11 -1.61 8.41
CA GLU A 75 7.40 -1.85 9.82
C GLU A 75 8.29 -3.07 10.02
N SER A 76 9.04 -3.08 11.12
CA SER A 76 9.76 -4.28 11.55
C SER A 76 8.85 -5.18 12.38
N ILE A 77 8.71 -6.44 11.99
CA ILE A 77 7.83 -7.39 12.66
C ILE A 77 8.57 -8.68 13.05
N THR A 78 8.25 -9.21 14.21
CA THR A 78 8.74 -10.53 14.66
C THR A 78 7.58 -11.50 14.74
N ILE A 79 7.65 -12.56 13.97
CA ILE A 79 6.71 -13.68 14.01
C ILE A 79 7.29 -14.78 14.91
N ARG A 80 6.42 -15.37 15.72
CA ARG A 80 6.77 -16.48 16.60
C ARG A 80 5.85 -17.65 16.32
N GLU A 81 6.44 -18.82 16.18
CA GLU A 81 5.71 -20.07 16.04
C GLU A 81 5.52 -20.69 17.43
N LYS A 82 4.30 -21.16 17.69
CA LYS A 82 4.00 -21.89 18.92
C LYS A 82 4.01 -23.37 18.66
N GLU A 83 4.69 -24.11 19.52
CA GLU A 83 4.73 -25.57 19.51
C GLU A 83 4.22 -26.12 20.84
N LYS A 84 3.57 -27.29 20.79
CA LYS A 84 3.06 -27.95 21.99
C LYS A 84 4.11 -28.95 22.47
N VAL A 85 4.84 -28.62 23.54
CA VAL A 85 5.82 -29.49 24.18
C VAL A 85 5.30 -29.95 25.53
N ALA A 86 5.22 -31.26 25.74
CA ALA A 86 4.71 -31.86 26.99
C ALA A 86 3.33 -31.33 27.42
N GLY A 87 2.46 -31.02 26.44
CA GLY A 87 1.10 -30.50 26.72
C GLY A 87 1.01 -28.97 26.87
N ILE A 88 2.11 -28.25 26.92
CA ILE A 88 2.18 -26.79 27.11
C ILE A 88 2.58 -26.11 25.79
N TRP A 89 1.91 -25.01 25.44
CA TRP A 89 2.27 -24.20 24.27
C TRP A 89 3.45 -23.28 24.61
N ILE A 90 4.58 -23.48 23.91
CA ILE A 90 5.77 -22.63 24.02
C ILE A 90 6.04 -21.92 22.69
N ASN A 91 6.78 -20.82 22.74
CA ASN A 91 7.31 -20.17 21.53
C ASN A 91 8.58 -20.92 21.13
N ALA A 92 8.52 -21.80 20.13
CA ALA A 92 9.63 -22.61 19.68
C ALA A 92 10.56 -21.81 18.77
N ASP A 93 10.04 -21.28 17.67
CA ASP A 93 10.81 -20.57 16.66
C ASP A 93 10.35 -19.12 16.50
N ARG A 94 11.27 -18.27 16.00
CA ARG A 94 10.98 -16.88 15.67
C ARG A 94 11.74 -16.45 14.41
N LEU A 95 11.09 -15.63 13.60
CA LEU A 95 11.71 -14.95 12.48
C LEU A 95 11.37 -13.47 12.53
N ARG A 96 12.37 -12.61 12.33
CA ARG A 96 12.19 -11.16 12.26
C ARG A 96 12.30 -10.71 10.81
N TYR A 97 11.36 -9.88 10.40
CA TYR A 97 11.41 -9.14 9.16
C TYR A 97 11.79 -7.70 9.45
N SER A 98 12.80 -7.17 8.76
CA SER A 98 13.24 -5.77 8.90
C SER A 98 12.27 -4.80 8.23
N SER A 99 11.62 -5.27 7.17
CA SER A 99 10.66 -4.49 6.40
C SER A 99 9.51 -5.38 5.94
N ALA A 100 8.31 -5.05 6.39
CA ALA A 100 7.05 -5.60 5.90
C ALA A 100 6.03 -4.48 5.85
N PRO A 101 5.23 -4.33 4.79
CA PRO A 101 4.18 -3.31 4.77
C PRO A 101 3.17 -3.58 5.88
N SER A 102 2.78 -2.53 6.60
CA SER A 102 1.76 -2.66 7.66
C SER A 102 0.37 -2.96 7.12
N PHE A 103 0.14 -2.58 5.87
CA PHE A 103 -1.07 -2.84 5.09
C PHE A 103 -0.69 -3.09 3.64
N TYR A 104 -1.35 -4.05 3.00
CA TYR A 104 -1.20 -4.35 1.58
C TYR A 104 -2.54 -4.77 1.00
N ALA A 105 -3.03 -4.01 0.04
CA ALA A 105 -4.26 -4.33 -0.67
C ALA A 105 -4.05 -4.15 -2.17
N ILE A 106 -4.53 -5.11 -2.95
CA ILE A 106 -4.43 -5.07 -4.40
C ILE A 106 -5.80 -5.28 -5.03
N ALA A 107 -6.18 -4.38 -5.91
CA ALA A 107 -7.38 -4.46 -6.72
C ALA A 107 -6.99 -4.56 -8.19
N SER A 108 -7.68 -5.38 -8.96
CA SER A 108 -7.39 -5.58 -10.38
C SER A 108 -8.65 -5.70 -11.22
N SER A 109 -8.54 -5.39 -12.51
CA SER A 109 -9.64 -5.55 -13.48
C SER A 109 -9.96 -7.02 -13.75
N ARG A 110 -8.94 -7.88 -13.74
CA ARG A 110 -9.04 -9.35 -13.85
C ARG A 110 -8.07 -10.01 -12.86
N PRO A 111 -8.14 -11.32 -12.60
CA PRO A 111 -7.17 -12.00 -11.75
C PRO A 111 -5.73 -11.72 -12.20
N ILE A 112 -4.86 -11.37 -11.26
CA ILE A 112 -3.50 -10.89 -11.58
C ILE A 112 -2.69 -11.93 -12.35
N ARG A 113 -2.94 -13.23 -12.08
CA ARG A 113 -2.28 -14.35 -12.77
C ARG A 113 -2.60 -14.41 -14.26
N ASP A 114 -3.74 -13.84 -14.67
CA ASP A 114 -4.17 -13.76 -16.06
C ASP A 114 -3.65 -12.49 -16.77
N LEU A 115 -3.12 -11.55 -15.98
CA LEU A 115 -2.65 -10.25 -16.48
C LEU A 115 -1.16 -10.24 -16.83
N VAL A 116 -0.34 -10.86 -15.99
CA VAL A 116 1.13 -10.81 -16.09
C VAL A 116 1.76 -12.12 -15.62
N ASP A 117 2.95 -12.39 -16.12
CA ASP A 117 3.75 -13.55 -15.74
C ASP A 117 4.33 -13.44 -14.31
N ASP A 118 4.83 -14.54 -13.79
CA ASP A 118 5.40 -14.63 -12.44
C ASP A 118 6.57 -13.67 -12.22
N ARG A 119 7.40 -13.46 -13.26
CA ARG A 119 8.53 -12.54 -13.20
C ARG A 119 8.06 -11.11 -13.04
N THR A 120 7.08 -10.68 -13.82
CA THR A 120 6.49 -9.33 -13.74
C THR A 120 5.80 -9.14 -12.39
N ARG A 121 5.09 -10.17 -11.89
CA ARG A 121 4.50 -10.12 -10.55
C ARG A 121 5.54 -9.90 -9.47
N ALA A 122 6.67 -10.62 -9.53
CA ALA A 122 7.75 -10.49 -8.57
C ALA A 122 8.45 -9.12 -8.63
N ILE A 123 8.65 -8.55 -9.83
CA ILE A 123 9.30 -7.24 -10.02
C ILE A 123 8.47 -6.10 -9.44
N TYR A 124 7.16 -6.12 -9.66
CA TYR A 124 6.24 -5.05 -9.24
C TYR A 124 5.48 -5.38 -7.95
N GLU A 125 5.78 -6.51 -7.31
CA GLU A 125 5.10 -7.01 -6.09
C GLU A 125 3.57 -7.09 -6.27
N LEU A 126 3.12 -7.62 -7.42
CA LEU A 126 1.71 -7.77 -7.75
C LEU A 126 1.16 -9.09 -7.22
N GLY A 127 0.52 -9.01 -6.07
CA GLY A 127 -0.07 -10.17 -5.39
C GLY A 127 0.62 -10.56 -4.09
N LEU A 128 -0.12 -11.22 -3.22
CA LEU A 128 0.37 -11.63 -1.90
C LEU A 128 1.50 -12.67 -1.99
N ASP A 129 1.46 -13.52 -3.02
CA ASP A 129 2.50 -14.52 -3.27
C ASP A 129 3.82 -13.89 -3.78
N SER A 130 3.76 -12.65 -4.28
CA SER A 130 4.89 -11.94 -4.88
C SER A 130 5.44 -10.84 -3.98
N LEU A 131 4.87 -10.68 -2.78
CA LEU A 131 5.28 -9.65 -1.84
C LEU A 131 6.68 -9.91 -1.31
N GLN A 132 7.59 -8.95 -1.50
CA GLN A 132 8.97 -9.06 -1.05
C GLN A 132 9.08 -8.66 0.42
N LEU A 133 9.28 -9.65 1.26
CA LEU A 133 9.53 -9.46 2.69
C LEU A 133 11.01 -9.66 2.97
N SER A 134 11.59 -8.83 3.82
CA SER A 134 13.04 -8.85 4.12
C SER A 134 13.29 -9.53 5.47
N PRO A 135 13.53 -10.85 5.51
CA PRO A 135 13.91 -11.55 6.73
C PRO A 135 15.30 -11.07 7.19
N THR A 136 15.46 -10.85 8.49
CA THR A 136 16.73 -10.33 9.07
C THR A 136 17.73 -11.45 9.34
N SER A 137 17.29 -12.71 9.42
CA SER A 137 18.14 -13.86 9.73
C SER A 137 18.39 -14.74 8.51
N SER A 138 19.56 -15.40 8.49
CA SER A 138 19.93 -16.42 7.50
C SER A 138 19.27 -17.77 7.81
N ALA A 139 17.97 -17.78 8.13
CA ALA A 139 17.24 -19.01 8.32
C ALA A 139 17.20 -19.84 7.01
N PRO A 140 17.10 -21.17 7.07
CA PRO A 140 16.94 -22.01 5.90
C PRO A 140 15.73 -21.57 5.05
N PRO A 141 15.77 -21.73 3.71
CA PRO A 141 14.69 -21.26 2.83
C PRO A 141 13.30 -21.82 3.18
N ASP A 142 13.20 -23.07 3.56
CA ASP A 142 11.97 -23.74 3.96
C ASP A 142 11.35 -23.10 5.23
N VAL A 143 12.19 -22.70 6.17
CA VAL A 143 11.78 -21.97 7.38
C VAL A 143 11.32 -20.56 7.00
N GLN A 144 12.07 -19.86 6.14
CA GLN A 144 11.67 -18.54 5.67
C GLN A 144 10.31 -18.57 4.97
N ASP A 145 10.10 -19.54 4.07
CA ASP A 145 8.83 -19.71 3.34
C ASP A 145 7.67 -20.03 4.27
N ARG A 146 7.88 -20.86 5.31
CA ARG A 146 6.88 -21.19 6.31
C ARG A 146 6.46 -19.94 7.09
N PHE A 147 7.43 -19.17 7.59
CA PHE A 147 7.16 -17.95 8.33
C PHE A 147 6.55 -16.85 7.46
N THR A 148 6.98 -16.72 6.20
CA THR A 148 6.41 -15.77 5.25
C THR A 148 4.93 -16.06 4.99
N ARG A 149 4.58 -17.32 4.72
CA ARG A 149 3.18 -17.75 4.57
C ARG A 149 2.37 -17.47 5.83
N GLY A 150 2.93 -17.80 7.01
CA GLY A 150 2.28 -17.52 8.29
C GLY A 150 2.05 -16.03 8.55
N LEU A 151 2.99 -15.17 8.17
CA LEU A 151 2.83 -13.72 8.26
C LEU A 151 1.70 -13.23 7.35
N VAL A 152 1.71 -13.63 6.08
CA VAL A 152 0.67 -13.25 5.11
C VAL A 152 -0.70 -13.71 5.60
N GLU A 153 -0.83 -14.97 6.02
CA GLU A 153 -2.09 -15.52 6.56
C GLU A 153 -2.59 -14.75 7.80
N LEU A 154 -1.69 -14.41 8.73
CA LEU A 154 -2.04 -13.63 9.91
C LEU A 154 -2.55 -12.22 9.54
N ARG A 155 -1.91 -11.58 8.56
CA ARG A 155 -2.32 -10.27 8.04
C ARG A 155 -3.65 -10.35 7.31
N GLN A 156 -3.89 -11.40 6.52
CA GLN A 156 -5.16 -11.65 5.84
C GLN A 156 -6.32 -11.84 6.85
N ARG A 157 -6.12 -12.65 7.90
CA ARG A 157 -7.12 -12.83 8.98
C ARG A 157 -7.49 -11.53 9.69
N ASN A 158 -6.57 -10.56 9.71
CA ASN A 158 -6.82 -9.23 10.26
C ASN A 158 -7.33 -8.21 9.23
N ASN A 159 -7.61 -8.63 8.00
CA ASN A 159 -7.98 -7.78 6.85
C ASN A 159 -6.95 -6.69 6.52
N LEU A 160 -5.68 -6.89 6.91
CA LEU A 160 -4.60 -5.97 6.59
C LEU A 160 -3.95 -6.28 5.25
N TYR A 161 -4.04 -7.53 4.79
CA TYR A 161 -3.59 -7.97 3.47
C TYR A 161 -4.74 -8.63 2.73
N TYR A 162 -5.03 -8.18 1.50
CA TYR A 162 -6.07 -8.81 0.69
C TYR A 162 -5.87 -8.54 -0.81
N GLU A 163 -6.44 -9.41 -1.62
CA GLU A 163 -6.57 -9.28 -3.06
C GLU A 163 -8.04 -9.18 -3.44
N ALA A 164 -8.36 -8.24 -4.31
CA ALA A 164 -9.71 -8.01 -4.83
C ALA A 164 -9.70 -8.06 -6.36
N PRO A 165 -9.76 -9.26 -6.95
CA PRO A 165 -9.90 -9.41 -8.40
C PRO A 165 -11.27 -8.86 -8.84
N HIS A 166 -11.32 -8.29 -10.05
CA HIS A 166 -12.52 -7.64 -10.61
C HIS A 166 -13.03 -6.41 -9.84
N ALA A 167 -12.21 -5.84 -8.93
CA ALA A 167 -12.57 -4.65 -8.17
C ALA A 167 -12.19 -3.33 -8.88
N VAL A 168 -11.52 -3.41 -10.01
CA VAL A 168 -11.24 -2.27 -10.88
C VAL A 168 -12.19 -2.30 -12.06
N GLU A 169 -12.98 -1.24 -12.20
CA GLU A 169 -13.87 -1.03 -13.34
C GLU A 169 -13.21 -0.03 -14.30
N ILE A 170 -13.20 -0.36 -15.60
CA ILE A 170 -12.69 0.50 -16.66
C ILE A 170 -13.85 0.91 -17.55
N THR A 171 -14.08 2.20 -17.70
CA THR A 171 -15.14 2.78 -18.51
C THR A 171 -14.55 3.35 -19.80
N ASP A 172 -15.04 2.90 -20.95
CA ASP A 172 -14.66 3.35 -22.30
C ASP A 172 -13.14 3.28 -22.60
N GLY A 173 -12.39 2.45 -21.84
CA GLY A 173 -10.94 2.36 -21.93
C GLY A 173 -10.19 3.64 -21.54
N VAL A 174 -10.86 4.60 -20.91
CA VAL A 174 -10.32 5.92 -20.57
C VAL A 174 -10.31 6.17 -19.07
N LEU A 175 -11.35 5.77 -18.36
CA LEU A 175 -11.48 5.99 -16.92
C LEU A 175 -11.43 4.67 -16.18
N TYR A 176 -10.63 4.61 -15.12
CA TYR A 176 -10.67 3.51 -14.18
C TYR A 176 -11.11 3.97 -12.81
N ARG A 177 -11.74 3.08 -12.06
CA ARG A 177 -12.10 3.26 -10.66
C ARG A 177 -11.95 1.95 -9.91
N ALA A 178 -11.42 2.04 -8.68
CA ALA A 178 -11.27 0.93 -7.75
C ALA A 178 -11.78 1.35 -6.38
N ARG A 179 -12.56 0.49 -5.74
CA ARG A 179 -12.99 0.68 -4.35
C ARG A 179 -12.22 -0.26 -3.46
N MET A 180 -11.58 0.29 -2.44
CA MET A 180 -10.74 -0.46 -1.52
C MET A 180 -11.08 -0.10 -0.07
N ASN A 181 -11.15 -1.10 0.79
CA ASN A 181 -11.49 -0.88 2.20
C ASN A 181 -10.22 -0.76 3.04
N ILE A 182 -10.12 0.32 3.79
CA ILE A 182 -9.09 0.54 4.80
C ILE A 182 -9.67 0.16 6.16
N PRO A 183 -9.23 -0.94 6.80
CA PRO A 183 -9.80 -1.39 8.06
C PRO A 183 -9.40 -0.49 9.24
N ALA A 184 -10.17 -0.55 10.32
CA ALA A 184 -9.95 0.28 11.52
C ALA A 184 -8.59 0.07 12.21
N ARG A 185 -7.92 -1.06 11.95
CA ARG A 185 -6.68 -1.46 12.63
C ARG A 185 -5.41 -1.04 11.89
N VAL A 186 -5.52 -0.29 10.79
CA VAL A 186 -4.34 0.20 10.09
C VAL A 186 -3.55 1.19 10.97
N PRO A 187 -2.22 1.16 10.94
CA PRO A 187 -1.42 2.15 11.64
C PRO A 187 -1.52 3.52 10.93
N VAL A 188 -1.25 4.57 11.70
CA VAL A 188 -1.07 5.91 11.14
C VAL A 188 0.22 5.99 10.35
N GLY A 189 0.25 6.81 9.30
CA GLY A 189 1.44 7.02 8.48
C GLY A 189 1.12 7.33 7.04
N LYS A 190 2.15 7.35 6.23
CA LYS A 190 2.03 7.54 4.77
C LYS A 190 1.76 6.21 4.09
N PHE A 191 0.67 6.15 3.37
CA PHE A 191 0.31 5.06 2.48
C PHE A 191 0.59 5.49 1.04
N THR A 192 0.94 4.55 0.20
CA THR A 192 1.12 4.78 -1.23
C THR A 192 0.10 3.97 -2.02
N ALA A 193 -0.55 4.62 -2.99
CA ALA A 193 -1.38 3.96 -3.98
C ALA A 193 -0.62 3.95 -5.31
N GLU A 194 -0.23 2.77 -5.75
CA GLU A 194 0.48 2.53 -7.00
C GLU A 194 -0.53 1.99 -8.02
N THR A 195 -0.65 2.63 -9.17
CA THR A 195 -1.53 2.18 -10.24
C THR A 195 -0.69 1.75 -11.43
N PHE A 196 -0.92 0.54 -11.90
CA PHE A 196 -0.23 -0.06 -13.05
C PHE A 196 -1.19 -0.23 -14.21
N LEU A 197 -0.77 0.21 -15.38
CA LEU A 197 -1.45 -0.02 -16.66
C LEU A 197 -0.81 -1.22 -17.33
N ILE A 198 -1.61 -2.21 -17.64
CA ILE A 198 -1.15 -3.48 -18.20
C ILE A 198 -1.85 -3.73 -19.54
N ARG A 199 -1.08 -4.20 -20.52
CA ARG A 199 -1.58 -4.69 -21.80
C ARG A 199 -0.67 -5.83 -22.28
N ASP A 200 -1.26 -6.91 -22.76
CA ASP A 200 -0.55 -8.06 -23.34
C ASP A 200 0.57 -8.61 -22.44
N GLY A 201 0.30 -8.72 -21.15
CA GLY A 201 1.24 -9.24 -20.16
C GLY A 201 2.36 -8.27 -19.75
N LYS A 202 2.34 -7.00 -20.22
CA LYS A 202 3.39 -6.01 -19.95
C LYS A 202 2.86 -4.80 -19.21
N VAL A 203 3.63 -4.30 -18.25
CA VAL A 203 3.38 -3.03 -17.58
C VAL A 203 3.81 -1.90 -18.53
N LEU A 204 2.83 -1.15 -19.04
CA LEU A 204 3.05 -0.02 -19.95
C LEU A 204 3.40 1.26 -19.21
N GLY A 205 2.84 1.44 -18.00
CA GLY A 205 3.07 2.61 -17.18
C GLY A 205 2.67 2.36 -15.74
N ALA A 206 3.24 3.15 -14.84
CA ALA A 206 2.90 3.16 -13.42
C ALA A 206 2.81 4.60 -12.93
N ALA A 207 1.94 4.84 -11.97
CA ALA A 207 1.81 6.13 -11.32
C ALA A 207 1.51 5.93 -9.84
N VAL A 208 1.99 6.85 -9.00
CA VAL A 208 1.92 6.76 -7.53
C VAL A 208 1.16 7.95 -6.98
N ARG A 209 0.36 7.72 -5.93
CA ARG A 209 -0.29 8.75 -5.10
C ARG A 209 -0.08 8.45 -3.63
N ASP A 210 0.22 9.49 -2.87
CA ASP A 210 0.35 9.39 -1.43
C ASP A 210 -1.01 9.63 -0.75
N ILE A 211 -1.26 8.89 0.33
CA ILE A 211 -2.43 8.98 1.18
C ILE A 211 -1.93 9.08 2.60
N ASP A 212 -2.30 10.13 3.31
CA ASP A 212 -1.93 10.32 4.71
C ASP A 212 -3.02 9.78 5.64
N VAL A 213 -2.67 8.79 6.46
CA VAL A 213 -3.53 8.27 7.53
C VAL A 213 -3.11 8.88 8.85
N ARG A 214 -3.98 9.67 9.48
CA ARG A 214 -3.66 10.44 10.68
C ARG A 214 -4.72 10.29 11.76
N LYS A 215 -4.34 10.49 13.01
CA LYS A 215 -5.31 10.63 14.11
C LYS A 215 -6.04 11.95 14.02
N SER A 216 -7.35 11.96 14.31
CA SER A 216 -8.19 13.15 14.28
C SER A 216 -8.71 13.54 15.66
N GLY A 217 -9.25 14.77 15.77
CA GLY A 217 -9.95 15.27 16.95
C GLY A 217 -9.07 15.40 18.20
N PHE A 218 -9.63 15.04 19.36
CA PHE A 218 -8.97 15.16 20.67
C PHE A 218 -7.68 14.34 20.74
N GLU A 219 -7.64 13.16 20.13
CA GLU A 219 -6.44 12.32 20.08
C GLU A 219 -5.28 13.02 19.37
N ARG A 220 -5.55 13.72 18.26
CA ARG A 220 -4.55 14.53 17.56
C ARG A 220 -4.04 15.68 18.43
N PHE A 221 -4.93 16.36 19.16
CA PHE A 221 -4.56 17.42 20.09
C PHE A 221 -3.64 16.88 21.20
N VAL A 222 -4.04 15.77 21.84
CA VAL A 222 -3.26 15.14 22.91
C VAL A 222 -1.88 14.66 22.38
N ALA A 223 -1.86 13.97 21.25
CA ALA A 223 -0.60 13.51 20.64
C ALA A 223 0.34 14.68 20.32
N ARG A 224 -0.16 15.74 19.69
CA ARG A 224 0.65 16.95 19.39
C ARG A 224 1.14 17.67 20.65
N ALA A 225 0.31 17.76 21.69
CA ALA A 225 0.68 18.36 22.95
C ALA A 225 1.81 17.57 23.64
N ALA A 226 1.71 16.22 23.62
CA ALA A 226 2.72 15.34 24.18
C ALA A 226 4.06 15.42 23.40
N GLU A 227 4.01 15.51 22.06
CA GLU A 227 5.21 15.57 21.21
C GLU A 227 5.89 16.96 21.25
N ARG A 228 5.08 18.03 21.17
CA ARG A 228 5.61 19.40 21.05
C ARG A 228 6.07 19.99 22.37
N SER A 229 5.47 19.58 23.48
CA SER A 229 5.69 20.17 24.80
C SER A 229 5.49 19.10 25.89
N SER A 230 6.29 18.02 25.82
CA SER A 230 6.18 16.86 26.72
C SER A 230 6.24 17.24 28.21
N PHE A 231 7.04 18.25 28.58
CA PHE A 231 7.12 18.76 29.94
C PHE A 231 5.80 19.44 30.39
N LEU A 232 5.26 20.33 29.53
CA LEU A 232 3.98 21.02 29.85
C LEU A 232 2.83 20.04 29.89
N TYR A 233 2.81 19.07 28.98
CA TYR A 233 1.80 18.01 28.97
C TYR A 233 1.85 17.18 30.27
N GLY A 234 3.04 16.75 30.70
CA GLY A 234 3.22 16.01 31.94
C GLY A 234 2.81 16.83 33.17
N LEU A 235 3.21 18.10 33.22
CA LEU A 235 2.84 19.01 34.32
C LEU A 235 1.32 19.22 34.39
N THR A 236 0.67 19.40 33.24
CA THR A 236 -0.79 19.55 33.17
C THR A 236 -1.51 18.28 33.61
N ALA A 237 -1.03 17.11 33.20
CA ALA A 237 -1.58 15.82 33.60
C ALA A 237 -1.50 15.62 35.12
N VAL A 238 -0.36 15.92 35.74
CA VAL A 238 -0.17 15.85 37.20
C VAL A 238 -1.08 16.83 37.92
N ALA A 239 -1.12 18.11 37.48
CA ALA A 239 -1.99 19.12 38.08
C ALA A 239 -3.47 18.72 38.02
N LEU A 240 -3.92 18.20 36.87
CA LEU A 240 -5.30 17.72 36.70
C LEU A 240 -5.61 16.55 37.63
N SER A 241 -4.70 15.60 37.76
CA SER A 241 -4.86 14.42 38.65
C SER A 241 -4.97 14.83 40.10
N VAL A 242 -4.13 15.76 40.57
CA VAL A 242 -4.16 16.29 41.96
C VAL A 242 -5.48 17.05 42.19
N PHE A 243 -5.89 17.88 41.23
CA PHE A 243 -7.14 18.65 41.36
C PHE A 243 -8.38 17.73 41.41
N LEU A 244 -8.44 16.74 40.52
CA LEU A 244 -9.55 15.75 40.55
C LEU A 244 -9.55 14.92 41.81
N GLY A 245 -8.39 14.47 42.31
CA GLY A 245 -8.26 13.72 43.55
C GLY A 245 -8.68 14.54 44.77
N TRP A 246 -8.25 15.81 44.84
CA TRP A 246 -8.68 16.72 45.91
C TRP A 246 -10.18 17.00 45.83
N GLY A 247 -10.72 17.27 44.64
CA GLY A 247 -12.15 17.52 44.42
C GLY A 247 -13.01 16.32 44.83
N ALA A 248 -12.65 15.11 44.41
CA ALA A 248 -13.33 13.88 44.81
C ALA A 248 -13.30 13.66 46.32
N GLY A 249 -12.16 13.90 46.99
CA GLY A 249 -12.02 13.83 48.41
C GLY A 249 -12.82 14.91 49.18
N ALA A 250 -13.00 16.09 48.62
CA ALA A 250 -13.83 17.15 49.19
C ALA A 250 -15.33 16.81 49.12
N ILE A 251 -15.76 16.22 47.99
CA ILE A 251 -17.17 15.76 47.82
C ILE A 251 -17.47 14.59 48.75
N ALA A 252 -16.59 13.59 48.80
CA ALA A 252 -16.78 12.41 49.66
C ALA A 252 -16.84 12.72 51.18
N ARG A 253 -16.25 13.86 51.58
CA ARG A 253 -16.33 14.32 52.99
C ARG A 253 -17.62 15.06 53.32
N ARG A 254 -18.46 15.38 52.35
CA ARG A 254 -19.74 16.08 52.54
C ARG A 254 -20.96 15.15 52.42
N VAL A 255 -20.73 13.91 52.01
CA VAL A 255 -21.70 12.82 52.03
C VAL A 255 -21.46 11.91 53.24
#